data_2ad08ae6d8b0cc479b8cb175c87a1945
#
_entry.id   2ad08ae6d8b0cc479b8cb175c87a1945
#
_cell.length_a   1.000
_cell.length_b   1.000
_cell.length_c   1.000
_cell.angle_alpha   90.00
_cell.angle_beta   90.00
_cell.angle_gamma   90.00
#
_symmetry.space_group_name_H-M   'P 1'
#
loop_
_entity.id
_entity.type
_entity.pdbx_description
1 polymer ?
#
loop_
_entity_poly.entity_id
_entity_poly.type
_entity_poly.pdbx_seq_one_letter_code
_entity_poly.pdbx_strand_id
1 'polypeptide(L)'
;MEKEQTKNQQENQKKSQKLQWHPAFCSALRLELLEDAENLEFTDEFQLTEKPLQIDCTVVKVKRDCKIKNEIGKIFRKHNIFEYKSPMDELNIDTFYKAVAYACLYKVLPNHVDEIPAEEITITLIRDRKPVKLMQELEKSGYECKKETVGIYYVSGVMFPVQIIASSELDVDMHVQLKALTNHLEESLMRQYLLRVSAFSEREKNLADVVLQVIVNSNMEKVQKWKGSERIMCEALRVLMADELNEERVEGRIEGQREGKIRAYASLVQDGIITVEIGAEK
;
A
#
# COMPACT_ATOMS: atom_id res chain seq x y z
N MET A 1 12.07 36.58 -8.93
CA MET A 1 10.78 36.21 -8.34
C MET A 1 10.05 35.07 -9.10
N GLU A 2 9.88 35.12 -10.42
CA GLU A 2 9.24 34.05 -11.20
C GLU A 2 10.00 32.71 -11.19
N LYS A 3 11.35 32.73 -11.22
CA LYS A 3 12.16 31.48 -11.17
C LYS A 3 12.13 30.77 -9.80
N GLU A 4 11.92 31.49 -8.72
CA GLU A 4 11.75 30.91 -7.39
C GLU A 4 10.34 30.31 -7.20
N GLN A 5 9.33 30.91 -7.80
CA GLN A 5 7.97 30.35 -7.78
C GLN A 5 7.85 29.06 -8.60
N THR A 6 8.55 28.98 -9.74
CA THR A 6 8.57 27.76 -10.58
C THR A 6 9.34 26.62 -9.91
N LYS A 7 10.44 26.93 -9.20
CA LYS A 7 11.21 25.93 -8.45
C LYS A 7 10.44 25.39 -7.24
N ASN A 8 9.76 26.28 -6.51
CA ASN A 8 8.87 25.90 -5.40
C ASN A 8 7.63 25.11 -5.86
N GLN A 9 7.11 25.37 -7.07
CA GLN A 9 6.02 24.59 -7.63
C GLN A 9 6.47 23.19 -8.09
N GLN A 10 7.67 23.06 -8.65
CA GLN A 10 8.25 21.76 -9.02
C GLN A 10 8.69 20.94 -7.81
N GLU A 11 9.26 21.58 -6.76
CA GLU A 11 9.55 20.90 -5.49
C GLU A 11 8.28 20.47 -4.73
N ASN A 12 7.20 21.26 -4.80
CA ASN A 12 5.91 20.88 -4.23
C ASN A 12 5.20 19.77 -5.04
N GLN A 13 5.39 19.69 -6.36
CA GLN A 13 4.90 18.57 -7.16
C GLN A 13 5.72 17.28 -6.93
N LYS A 14 7.05 17.38 -6.73
CA LYS A 14 7.88 16.22 -6.32
C LYS A 14 7.61 15.74 -4.88
N LYS A 15 7.15 16.62 -3.97
CA LYS A 15 6.83 16.28 -2.57
C LYS A 15 5.46 15.65 -2.34
N SER A 16 4.61 15.51 -3.35
CA SER A 16 3.23 15.05 -3.18
C SER A 16 2.81 13.90 -4.07
N GLN A 17 3.68 13.03 -4.47
CA GLN A 17 3.24 11.67 -4.79
C GLN A 17 2.94 10.97 -3.47
N LYS A 18 1.74 11.25 -2.95
CA LYS A 18 1.21 10.56 -1.79
C LYS A 18 1.27 9.07 -2.08
N LEU A 19 2.08 8.34 -1.31
CA LEU A 19 2.21 6.89 -1.45
C LEU A 19 0.81 6.26 -1.48
N GLN A 20 0.55 5.45 -2.50
CA GLN A 20 -0.73 4.82 -2.75
C GLN A 20 -0.88 3.54 -1.89
N TRP A 21 -0.87 3.71 -0.56
CA TRP A 21 -0.94 2.60 0.39
C TRP A 21 -2.21 1.76 0.24
N HIS A 22 -3.35 2.40 -0.02
CA HIS A 22 -4.63 1.68 -0.13
C HIS A 22 -4.68 0.78 -1.38
N PRO A 23 -4.34 1.24 -2.60
CA PRO A 23 -4.22 0.36 -3.76
C PRO A 23 -3.20 -0.77 -3.57
N ALA A 24 -2.07 -0.49 -2.90
CA ALA A 24 -1.08 -1.52 -2.58
C ALA A 24 -1.65 -2.55 -1.59
N PHE A 25 -2.38 -2.12 -0.58
CA PHE A 25 -3.07 -3.01 0.33
C PHE A 25 -4.09 -3.89 -0.40
N CYS A 26 -4.94 -3.34 -1.27
CA CYS A 26 -5.92 -4.11 -2.05
C CYS A 26 -5.24 -5.16 -2.92
N SER A 27 -4.10 -4.80 -3.54
CA SER A 27 -3.29 -5.73 -4.32
C SER A 27 -2.66 -6.82 -3.46
N ALA A 28 -2.10 -6.46 -2.30
CA ALA A 28 -1.51 -7.41 -1.36
C ALA A 28 -2.56 -8.38 -0.79
N LEU A 29 -3.76 -7.88 -0.47
CA LEU A 29 -4.86 -8.72 0.01
C LEU A 29 -5.30 -9.75 -1.03
N ARG A 30 -5.34 -9.38 -2.33
CA ARG A 30 -5.63 -10.32 -3.41
C ARG A 30 -4.56 -11.40 -3.55
N LEU A 31 -3.29 -11.05 -3.39
CA LEU A 31 -2.19 -12.00 -3.41
C LEU A 31 -2.19 -12.89 -2.17
N GLU A 32 -2.56 -12.34 -1.02
CA GLU A 32 -2.66 -13.07 0.24
C GLU A 32 -3.74 -14.16 0.19
N LEU A 33 -4.87 -13.85 -0.44
CA LEU A 33 -6.01 -14.75 -0.58
C LEU A 33 -6.03 -15.49 -1.93
N LEU A 34 -4.90 -15.58 -2.62
CA LEU A 34 -4.79 -16.11 -3.98
C LEU A 34 -5.30 -17.55 -4.13
N GLU A 35 -5.01 -18.40 -3.16
CA GLU A 35 -5.45 -19.82 -3.18
C GLU A 35 -6.97 -19.98 -3.11
N ASP A 36 -7.67 -18.98 -2.61
CA ASP A 36 -9.12 -18.94 -2.47
C ASP A 36 -9.80 -18.00 -3.47
N ALA A 37 -9.04 -17.42 -4.43
CA ALA A 37 -9.50 -16.35 -5.33
C ALA A 37 -10.76 -16.71 -6.15
N GLU A 38 -10.94 -17.96 -6.54
CA GLU A 38 -12.13 -18.41 -7.26
C GLU A 38 -13.41 -18.31 -6.43
N ASN A 39 -13.28 -18.39 -5.10
CA ASN A 39 -14.37 -18.36 -4.13
C ASN A 39 -14.65 -16.94 -3.59
N LEU A 40 -13.82 -15.97 -3.95
CA LEU A 40 -13.87 -14.60 -3.45
C LEU A 40 -14.22 -13.59 -4.56
N GLU A 41 -14.86 -12.52 -4.18
CA GLU A 41 -15.09 -11.34 -5.00
C GLU A 41 -14.65 -10.11 -4.22
N PHE A 42 -13.82 -9.28 -4.84
CA PHE A 42 -13.23 -8.09 -4.23
C PHE A 42 -13.88 -6.84 -4.84
N THR A 43 -14.36 -5.96 -3.99
CA THR A 43 -14.82 -4.61 -4.38
C THR A 43 -14.04 -3.59 -3.57
N ASP A 44 -13.17 -2.85 -4.23
CA ASP A 44 -12.40 -1.76 -3.62
C ASP A 44 -13.20 -0.47 -3.64
N GLU A 45 -12.95 0.42 -2.68
CA GLU A 45 -13.61 1.73 -2.58
C GLU A 45 -15.15 1.64 -2.69
N PHE A 46 -15.74 0.70 -1.97
CA PHE A 46 -17.18 0.47 -2.02
C PHE A 46 -17.96 1.72 -1.61
N GLN A 47 -18.82 2.22 -2.51
CA GLN A 47 -19.63 3.41 -2.25
C GLN A 47 -20.90 3.05 -1.50
N LEU A 48 -21.08 3.61 -0.29
CA LEU A 48 -22.25 3.38 0.56
C LEU A 48 -23.40 4.39 0.34
N THR A 49 -23.15 5.48 -0.40
CA THR A 49 -24.15 6.54 -0.62
C THR A 49 -23.98 7.18 -1.99
N GLU A 50 -25.05 7.80 -2.53
CA GLU A 50 -25.02 8.57 -3.79
C GLU A 50 -24.15 9.84 -3.74
N LYS A 51 -23.72 10.28 -2.56
CA LYS A 51 -22.75 11.37 -2.37
C LYS A 51 -21.61 10.87 -1.49
N PRO A 52 -20.36 11.29 -1.77
CA PRO A 52 -19.18 10.58 -1.34
C PRO A 52 -18.97 10.63 0.18
N LEU A 53 -19.58 9.72 0.91
CA LEU A 53 -18.90 9.09 2.02
C LEU A 53 -18.04 8.00 1.36
N GLN A 54 -16.89 8.40 0.82
CA GLN A 54 -15.90 7.44 0.34
C GLN A 54 -15.45 6.62 1.54
N ILE A 55 -15.79 5.34 1.48
CA ILE A 55 -15.30 4.39 2.45
C ILE A 55 -14.01 3.85 1.88
N ASP A 56 -12.90 4.17 2.55
CA ASP A 56 -11.59 3.58 2.28
C ASP A 56 -11.58 2.11 2.74
N CYS A 57 -12.61 1.34 2.38
CA CYS A 57 -12.66 -0.07 2.74
C CYS A 57 -12.84 -0.97 1.51
N THR A 58 -12.29 -2.16 1.61
CA THR A 58 -12.47 -3.22 0.63
C THR A 58 -13.52 -4.20 1.15
N VAL A 59 -14.46 -4.60 0.29
CA VAL A 59 -15.42 -5.66 0.61
C VAL A 59 -15.05 -6.93 -0.14
N VAL A 60 -14.86 -8.01 0.60
CA VAL A 60 -14.58 -9.34 0.06
C VAL A 60 -15.82 -10.21 0.27
N LYS A 61 -16.45 -10.66 -0.81
CA LYS A 61 -17.59 -11.56 -0.77
C LYS A 61 -17.17 -13.01 -0.99
N VAL A 62 -17.63 -13.90 -0.13
CA VAL A 62 -17.50 -15.35 -0.32
C VAL A 62 -18.61 -15.81 -1.25
N LYS A 63 -18.27 -16.33 -2.42
CA LYS A 63 -19.22 -16.71 -3.47
C LYS A 63 -19.96 -18.03 -3.22
N ARG A 64 -19.35 -18.93 -2.43
CA ARG A 64 -19.84 -20.29 -2.17
C ARG A 64 -19.66 -20.62 -0.70
N ASP A 65 -20.47 -21.48 -0.18
CA ASP A 65 -20.24 -22.08 1.14
C ASP A 65 -18.99 -22.97 1.09
N CYS A 66 -17.84 -22.35 1.37
CA CYS A 66 -16.55 -23.03 1.41
C CYS A 66 -15.71 -22.52 2.59
N LYS A 67 -14.82 -23.37 3.05
CA LYS A 67 -13.85 -22.99 4.07
C LYS A 67 -12.66 -22.34 3.38
N ILE A 68 -12.38 -21.07 3.74
CA ILE A 68 -11.21 -20.36 3.27
C ILE A 68 -9.95 -20.97 3.92
N LYS A 69 -8.94 -21.25 3.12
CA LYS A 69 -7.71 -21.91 3.57
C LYS A 69 -6.80 -20.97 4.35
N ASN A 70 -6.72 -19.70 3.90
CA ASN A 70 -5.89 -18.69 4.54
C ASN A 70 -6.38 -18.39 5.96
N GLU A 71 -5.47 -18.26 6.92
CA GLU A 71 -5.79 -18.01 8.33
C GLU A 71 -6.60 -16.74 8.55
N ILE A 72 -6.35 -15.68 7.78
CA ILE A 72 -7.10 -14.43 7.80
C ILE A 72 -8.57 -14.68 7.46
N GLY A 73 -8.85 -15.64 6.57
CA GLY A 73 -10.18 -16.00 6.13
C GLY A 73 -10.95 -16.93 7.08
N LYS A 74 -10.37 -17.40 8.18
CA LYS A 74 -11.08 -18.28 9.14
C LYS A 74 -12.33 -17.62 9.73
N ILE A 75 -12.32 -16.29 9.93
CA ILE A 75 -13.46 -15.54 10.46
C ILE A 75 -14.50 -15.22 9.39
N PHE A 76 -14.18 -15.34 8.11
CA PHE A 76 -15.01 -14.86 7.02
C PHE A 76 -16.44 -15.44 7.06
N ARG A 77 -17.36 -14.56 6.66
CA ARG A 77 -18.76 -14.87 6.35
C ARG A 77 -19.00 -14.48 4.88
N LYS A 78 -20.24 -14.37 4.46
CA LYS A 78 -20.54 -13.98 3.08
C LYS A 78 -19.98 -12.61 2.69
N HIS A 79 -19.96 -11.64 3.61
CA HIS A 79 -19.55 -10.27 3.37
C HIS A 79 -18.48 -9.84 4.39
N ASN A 80 -17.28 -9.53 3.90
CA ASN A 80 -16.15 -9.26 4.78
C ASN A 80 -15.59 -7.87 4.46
N ILE A 81 -15.71 -6.94 5.42
CA ILE A 81 -15.33 -5.53 5.29
C ILE A 81 -13.94 -5.34 5.87
N PHE A 82 -13.02 -4.77 5.07
CA PHE A 82 -11.64 -4.51 5.46
C PHE A 82 -11.39 -3.01 5.56
N GLU A 83 -10.92 -2.55 6.71
CA GLU A 83 -10.38 -1.20 6.93
C GLU A 83 -8.87 -1.32 7.14
N TYR A 84 -8.09 -0.75 6.23
CA TYR A 84 -6.63 -0.71 6.31
C TYR A 84 -6.14 0.65 6.77
N LYS A 85 -5.15 0.65 7.66
CA LYS A 85 -4.41 1.84 8.07
C LYS A 85 -2.95 1.71 7.67
N SER A 86 -2.44 2.73 6.96
CA SER A 86 -1.03 2.77 6.56
C SER A 86 -0.12 2.75 7.79
N PRO A 87 1.18 2.40 7.64
CA PRO A 87 2.12 2.41 8.77
C PRO A 87 2.22 3.76 9.49
N MET A 88 1.88 4.87 8.81
CA MET A 88 1.91 6.23 9.37
C MET A 88 0.60 6.62 10.08
N ASP A 89 -0.49 5.91 9.81
CA ASP A 89 -1.80 6.21 10.36
C ASP A 89 -2.04 5.42 11.66
N GLU A 90 -2.84 5.98 12.57
CA GLU A 90 -3.22 5.33 13.80
C GLU A 90 -4.53 4.55 13.61
N LEU A 91 -4.54 3.29 14.04
CA LEU A 91 -5.75 2.50 14.20
C LEU A 91 -6.25 2.71 15.64
N ASN A 92 -7.25 3.55 15.80
CA ASN A 92 -7.79 3.99 17.08
C ASN A 92 -9.28 3.62 17.25
N ILE A 93 -9.87 4.00 18.38
CA ILE A 93 -11.25 3.67 18.71
C ILE A 93 -12.26 4.29 17.73
N ASP A 94 -11.99 5.49 17.20
CA ASP A 94 -12.88 6.12 16.21
C ASP A 94 -12.86 5.36 14.89
N THR A 95 -11.69 4.83 14.49
CA THR A 95 -11.57 3.94 13.32
C THR A 95 -12.37 2.66 13.52
N PHE A 96 -12.35 2.08 14.71
CA PHE A 96 -13.15 0.91 15.03
C PHE A 96 -14.64 1.20 14.88
N TYR A 97 -15.15 2.27 15.52
CA TYR A 97 -16.56 2.65 15.40
C TYR A 97 -16.95 3.04 13.98
N LYS A 98 -16.05 3.70 13.23
CA LYS A 98 -16.24 4.00 11.82
C LYS A 98 -16.45 2.71 11.00
N ALA A 99 -15.62 1.69 11.21
CA ALA A 99 -15.76 0.40 10.52
C ALA A 99 -17.07 -0.32 10.90
N VAL A 100 -17.48 -0.26 12.17
CA VAL A 100 -18.79 -0.79 12.62
C VAL A 100 -19.94 -0.04 11.95
N ALA A 101 -19.86 1.30 11.87
CA ALA A 101 -20.87 2.12 11.18
C ALA A 101 -20.96 1.75 9.69
N TYR A 102 -19.83 1.47 9.04
CA TYR A 102 -19.80 1.02 7.65
C TYR A 102 -20.46 -0.34 7.47
N ALA A 103 -20.24 -1.27 8.40
CA ALA A 103 -20.91 -2.57 8.37
C ALA A 103 -22.43 -2.41 8.54
N CYS A 104 -22.88 -1.49 9.43
CA CYS A 104 -24.29 -1.18 9.58
C CYS A 104 -24.88 -0.56 8.30
N LEU A 105 -24.19 0.41 7.68
CA LEU A 105 -24.61 1.01 6.42
C LEU A 105 -24.65 -0.03 5.30
N TYR A 106 -23.62 -0.86 5.20
CA TYR A 106 -23.57 -1.94 4.21
C TYR A 106 -24.75 -2.92 4.35
N LYS A 107 -25.11 -3.29 5.59
CA LYS A 107 -26.26 -4.16 5.86
C LYS A 107 -27.57 -3.60 5.33
N VAL A 108 -27.78 -2.28 5.41
CA VAL A 108 -29.05 -1.63 5.07
C VAL A 108 -29.12 -1.10 3.64
N LEU A 109 -28.06 -1.28 2.83
CA LEU A 109 -28.03 -0.86 1.42
C LEU A 109 -29.02 -1.57 0.52
N PRO A 110 -29.28 -2.89 0.67
CA PRO A 110 -30.24 -3.57 -0.19
C PRO A 110 -31.66 -3.03 -0.03
N ASN A 111 -32.48 -3.24 -1.07
CA ASN A 111 -33.85 -2.71 -1.11
C ASN A 111 -34.84 -3.51 -0.25
N HIS A 112 -34.49 -4.73 0.14
CA HIS A 112 -35.33 -5.59 0.97
C HIS A 112 -34.85 -5.66 2.40
N VAL A 113 -35.80 -5.71 3.33
CA VAL A 113 -35.50 -5.82 4.77
C VAL A 113 -34.75 -7.10 5.04
N ASP A 114 -33.60 -6.98 5.73
CA ASP A 114 -32.75 -8.09 6.17
C ASP A 114 -32.23 -9.00 5.04
N GLU A 115 -32.06 -8.44 3.83
CA GLU A 115 -31.48 -9.15 2.68
C GLU A 115 -30.03 -9.58 2.95
N ILE A 116 -29.29 -8.79 3.72
CA ILE A 116 -27.97 -9.14 4.27
C ILE A 116 -28.10 -9.26 5.79
N PRO A 117 -28.19 -10.48 6.33
CA PRO A 117 -28.21 -10.72 7.77
C PRO A 117 -26.92 -10.24 8.46
N ALA A 118 -27.02 -9.70 9.67
CA ALA A 118 -25.85 -9.18 10.40
C ALA A 118 -24.79 -10.25 10.67
N GLU A 119 -25.23 -11.49 10.91
CA GLU A 119 -24.37 -12.66 11.11
C GLU A 119 -23.56 -13.07 9.87
N GLU A 120 -23.92 -12.58 8.68
CA GLU A 120 -23.18 -12.82 7.43
C GLU A 120 -22.11 -11.76 7.14
N ILE A 121 -21.96 -10.74 8.01
CA ILE A 121 -20.97 -9.67 7.87
C ILE A 121 -19.84 -9.85 8.88
N THR A 122 -18.61 -9.64 8.45
CA THR A 122 -17.43 -9.53 9.34
C THR A 122 -16.66 -8.23 9.09
N ILE A 123 -15.89 -7.80 10.08
CA ILE A 123 -15.03 -6.62 10.01
C ILE A 123 -13.59 -7.04 10.26
N THR A 124 -12.67 -6.62 9.39
CA THR A 124 -11.24 -6.81 9.55
C THR A 124 -10.54 -5.45 9.57
N LEU A 125 -9.87 -5.16 10.68
CA LEU A 125 -9.05 -3.96 10.86
C LEU A 125 -7.59 -4.36 10.70
N ILE A 126 -6.86 -3.74 9.77
CA ILE A 126 -5.46 -4.08 9.51
C ILE A 126 -4.58 -2.86 9.68
N ARG A 127 -3.45 -3.06 10.35
CA ARG A 127 -2.37 -2.11 10.52
C ARG A 127 -1.02 -2.82 10.62
N ASP A 128 0.07 -2.12 10.28
CA ASP A 128 1.43 -2.65 10.41
C ASP A 128 1.72 -3.12 11.84
N ARG A 129 1.70 -2.22 12.81
CA ARG A 129 1.99 -2.54 14.22
C ARG A 129 0.73 -2.83 15.02
N LYS A 130 0.88 -3.69 16.04
CA LYS A 130 -0.20 -4.00 16.98
C LYS A 130 -0.80 -2.73 17.60
N PRO A 131 -2.11 -2.49 17.47
CA PRO A 131 -2.77 -1.30 17.99
C PRO A 131 -3.11 -1.46 19.48
N VAL A 132 -2.08 -1.47 20.34
CA VAL A 132 -2.21 -1.75 21.78
C VAL A 132 -3.19 -0.79 22.46
N LYS A 133 -3.18 0.51 22.12
CA LYS A 133 -4.09 1.50 22.69
C LYS A 133 -5.54 1.17 22.34
N LEU A 134 -5.84 0.89 21.07
CA LEU A 134 -7.18 0.48 20.64
C LEU A 134 -7.65 -0.74 21.44
N MET A 135 -6.82 -1.77 21.56
CA MET A 135 -7.19 -3.01 22.26
C MET A 135 -7.52 -2.73 23.74
N GLN A 136 -6.73 -1.87 24.40
CA GLN A 136 -7.00 -1.45 25.78
C GLN A 136 -8.30 -0.64 25.91
N GLU A 137 -8.61 0.22 24.93
CA GLU A 137 -9.85 1.00 24.91
C GLU A 137 -11.07 0.11 24.67
N LEU A 138 -10.95 -0.89 23.80
CA LEU A 138 -11.98 -1.90 23.57
C LEU A 138 -12.25 -2.72 24.84
N GLU A 139 -11.22 -3.18 25.53
CA GLU A 139 -11.35 -3.92 26.81
C GLU A 139 -12.02 -3.06 27.89
N LYS A 140 -11.66 -1.77 28.02
CA LYS A 140 -12.32 -0.82 28.92
C LYS A 140 -13.79 -0.60 28.58
N SER A 141 -14.15 -0.73 27.29
CA SER A 141 -15.52 -0.60 26.81
C SER A 141 -16.33 -1.91 26.91
N GLY A 142 -15.75 -2.95 27.52
CA GLY A 142 -16.41 -4.22 27.77
C GLY A 142 -16.31 -5.24 26.62
N TYR A 143 -15.51 -4.95 25.58
CA TYR A 143 -15.18 -5.92 24.53
C TYR A 143 -14.02 -6.81 24.97
N GLU A 144 -13.99 -8.06 24.52
CA GLU A 144 -12.87 -8.96 24.77
C GLU A 144 -11.97 -9.04 23.54
N CYS A 145 -10.66 -8.79 23.71
CA CYS A 145 -9.64 -8.91 22.67
C CYS A 145 -8.80 -10.17 22.90
N LYS A 146 -9.03 -11.23 22.12
CA LYS A 146 -8.32 -12.51 22.24
C LYS A 146 -7.40 -12.77 21.06
N LYS A 147 -6.17 -13.19 21.35
CA LYS A 147 -5.24 -13.65 20.31
C LYS A 147 -5.71 -14.99 19.77
N GLU A 148 -5.99 -15.05 18.47
CA GLU A 148 -6.35 -16.28 17.76
C GLU A 148 -5.09 -17.01 17.23
N THR A 149 -4.23 -16.28 16.53
CA THR A 149 -2.93 -16.78 16.08
C THR A 149 -1.92 -15.63 16.05
N VAL A 150 -0.73 -15.85 15.55
CA VAL A 150 0.33 -14.83 15.50
C VAL A 150 -0.11 -13.66 14.61
N GLY A 151 -0.20 -12.47 15.19
CA GLY A 151 -0.61 -11.24 14.49
C GLY A 151 -2.12 -11.10 14.25
N ILE A 152 -2.96 -12.09 14.62
CA ILE A 152 -4.43 -12.06 14.44
C ILE A 152 -5.11 -12.12 15.81
N TYR A 153 -6.01 -11.15 16.04
CA TYR A 153 -6.78 -11.00 17.28
C TYR A 153 -8.26 -10.89 16.98
N TYR A 154 -9.10 -11.62 17.71
CA TYR A 154 -10.55 -11.51 17.60
C TYR A 154 -11.10 -10.60 18.69
N VAL A 155 -12.13 -9.83 18.34
CA VAL A 155 -12.85 -8.95 19.27
C VAL A 155 -14.26 -9.50 19.45
N SER A 156 -14.59 -9.90 20.67
CA SER A 156 -15.89 -10.43 21.05
C SER A 156 -16.75 -9.36 21.75
N GLY A 157 -18.07 -9.52 21.70
CA GLY A 157 -19.03 -8.57 22.28
C GLY A 157 -19.55 -7.51 21.31
N VAL A 158 -19.05 -7.48 20.08
CA VAL A 158 -19.54 -6.61 19.00
C VAL A 158 -20.66 -7.34 18.23
N MET A 159 -21.60 -6.57 17.63
CA MET A 159 -22.70 -7.17 16.85
C MET A 159 -22.23 -7.91 15.60
N PHE A 160 -21.07 -7.57 15.05
CA PHE A 160 -20.42 -8.28 13.95
C PHE A 160 -19.17 -8.98 14.47
N PRO A 161 -18.80 -10.17 13.95
CA PRO A 161 -17.47 -10.73 14.19
C PRO A 161 -16.37 -9.77 13.70
N VAL A 162 -15.42 -9.42 14.58
CA VAL A 162 -14.33 -8.49 14.28
C VAL A 162 -13.00 -9.17 14.49
N GLN A 163 -12.06 -8.97 13.53
CA GLN A 163 -10.65 -9.27 13.74
C GLN A 163 -9.78 -8.04 13.58
N ILE A 164 -8.69 -8.02 14.34
CA ILE A 164 -7.62 -7.04 14.23
C ILE A 164 -6.37 -7.78 13.77
N ILE A 165 -5.72 -7.28 12.72
CA ILE A 165 -4.49 -7.85 12.18
C ILE A 165 -3.34 -6.85 12.36
N ALA A 166 -2.30 -7.29 13.08
CA ALA A 166 -1.01 -6.62 13.19
C ALA A 166 -0.06 -7.25 12.17
N SER A 167 0.05 -6.66 10.95
CA SER A 167 0.74 -7.33 9.84
C SER A 167 2.23 -7.58 10.10
N SER A 168 2.90 -6.73 10.89
CA SER A 168 4.30 -6.98 11.29
C SER A 168 4.50 -8.22 12.19
N GLU A 169 3.45 -8.65 12.89
CA GLU A 169 3.51 -9.87 13.73
C GLU A 169 3.18 -11.14 12.96
N LEU A 170 2.57 -11.06 11.77
CA LEU A 170 2.17 -12.23 10.98
C LEU A 170 3.35 -13.15 10.68
N ASP A 171 3.08 -14.44 10.53
CA ASP A 171 4.06 -15.41 10.05
C ASP A 171 4.47 -15.06 8.60
N VAL A 172 5.77 -14.99 8.34
CA VAL A 172 6.28 -14.52 7.05
C VAL A 172 6.12 -15.54 5.93
N ASP A 173 6.18 -16.83 6.26
CA ASP A 173 6.02 -17.89 5.26
C ASP A 173 4.59 -17.97 4.74
N MET A 174 3.64 -17.60 5.60
CA MET A 174 2.21 -17.61 5.28
C MET A 174 1.71 -16.27 4.71
N HIS A 175 2.24 -15.13 5.19
CA HIS A 175 1.63 -13.80 5.01
C HIS A 175 2.62 -12.73 4.53
N VAL A 176 3.61 -13.11 3.70
CA VAL A 176 4.65 -12.20 3.23
C VAL A 176 4.09 -10.96 2.52
N GLN A 177 2.96 -11.09 1.83
CA GLN A 177 2.34 -10.02 1.05
C GLN A 177 1.85 -8.86 1.93
N LEU A 178 1.15 -9.17 3.02
CA LEU A 178 0.68 -8.17 3.97
C LEU A 178 1.80 -7.70 4.91
N LYS A 179 2.69 -8.60 5.30
CA LYS A 179 3.82 -8.29 6.19
C LYS A 179 4.80 -7.30 5.55
N ALA A 180 4.96 -7.35 4.23
CA ALA A 180 5.83 -6.44 3.49
C ALA A 180 5.31 -5.00 3.38
N LEU A 181 4.00 -4.75 3.61
CA LEU A 181 3.40 -3.41 3.63
C LEU A 181 3.82 -2.61 4.87
N THR A 182 5.09 -2.30 4.98
CA THR A 182 5.71 -1.61 6.11
C THR A 182 6.67 -0.51 5.67
N ASN A 183 6.87 0.52 6.51
CA ASN A 183 7.93 1.53 6.34
C ASN A 183 9.21 1.18 7.15
N HIS A 184 9.25 -0.03 7.71
CA HIS A 184 10.38 -0.58 8.47
C HIS A 184 10.91 -1.87 7.84
N LEU A 185 10.92 -1.92 6.51
CA LEU A 185 11.33 -3.10 5.75
C LEU A 185 12.73 -3.57 6.16
N GLU A 186 12.87 -4.88 6.33
CA GLU A 186 14.15 -5.57 6.50
C GLU A 186 14.56 -6.25 5.20
N GLU A 187 15.88 -6.37 4.96
CA GLU A 187 16.41 -7.00 3.74
C GLU A 187 15.94 -8.44 3.58
N SER A 188 15.89 -9.20 4.67
CA SER A 188 15.40 -10.58 4.69
C SER A 188 13.95 -10.70 4.21
N LEU A 189 13.09 -9.77 4.67
CA LEU A 189 11.67 -9.73 4.29
C LEU A 189 11.51 -9.35 2.81
N MET A 190 12.28 -8.36 2.32
CA MET A 190 12.27 -7.98 0.90
C MET A 190 12.70 -9.16 0.02
N ARG A 191 13.71 -9.90 0.42
CA ARG A 191 14.20 -11.09 -0.27
C ARG A 191 13.12 -12.18 -0.37
N GLN A 192 12.44 -12.47 0.74
CA GLN A 192 11.34 -13.44 0.76
C GLN A 192 10.17 -13.00 -0.11
N TYR A 193 9.82 -11.71 -0.09
CA TYR A 193 8.80 -11.14 -0.96
C TYR A 193 9.15 -11.35 -2.44
N LEU A 194 10.37 -10.99 -2.87
CA LEU A 194 10.83 -11.17 -4.25
C LEU A 194 10.87 -12.64 -4.69
N LEU A 195 11.28 -13.55 -3.80
CA LEU A 195 11.24 -14.98 -4.07
C LEU A 195 9.80 -15.47 -4.30
N ARG A 196 8.83 -14.99 -3.52
CA ARG A 196 7.42 -15.34 -3.73
C ARG A 196 6.92 -14.79 -5.06
N VAL A 197 7.23 -13.54 -5.38
CA VAL A 197 6.83 -12.88 -6.63
C VAL A 197 7.40 -13.57 -7.87
N SER A 198 8.63 -14.11 -7.78
CA SER A 198 9.25 -14.83 -8.90
C SER A 198 8.47 -16.07 -9.36
N ALA A 199 7.65 -16.65 -8.48
CA ALA A 199 6.80 -17.82 -8.77
C ALA A 199 5.40 -17.45 -9.28
N PHE A 200 5.06 -16.17 -9.37
CA PHE A 200 3.74 -15.70 -9.77
C PHE A 200 3.55 -15.73 -11.30
N SER A 201 2.30 -15.91 -11.73
CA SER A 201 1.87 -15.67 -13.10
C SER A 201 1.96 -14.18 -13.45
N GLU A 202 1.91 -13.81 -14.73
CA GLU A 202 1.98 -12.40 -15.18
C GLU A 202 0.85 -11.54 -14.55
N ARG A 203 -0.35 -12.09 -14.40
CA ARG A 203 -1.46 -11.37 -13.74
C ARG A 203 -1.16 -11.07 -12.27
N GLU A 204 -0.57 -12.02 -11.57
CA GLU A 204 -0.20 -11.89 -10.16
C GLU A 204 0.99 -10.96 -9.98
N LYS A 205 1.95 -10.97 -10.93
CA LYS A 205 3.06 -10.02 -10.96
C LYS A 205 2.58 -8.58 -11.05
N ASN A 206 1.57 -8.28 -11.87
CA ASN A 206 1.01 -6.93 -11.95
C ASN A 206 0.44 -6.44 -10.59
N LEU A 207 -0.16 -7.33 -9.79
CA LEU A 207 -0.58 -6.99 -8.42
C LEU A 207 0.64 -6.80 -7.50
N ALA A 208 1.65 -7.66 -7.64
CA ALA A 208 2.87 -7.57 -6.85
C ALA A 208 3.67 -6.29 -7.15
N ASP A 209 3.66 -5.81 -8.39
CA ASP A 209 4.34 -4.58 -8.80
C ASP A 209 3.75 -3.35 -8.10
N VAL A 210 2.41 -3.27 -7.98
CA VAL A 210 1.75 -2.19 -7.23
C VAL A 210 2.18 -2.18 -5.76
N VAL A 211 2.26 -3.36 -5.14
CA VAL A 211 2.73 -3.53 -3.75
C VAL A 211 4.20 -3.14 -3.65
N LEU A 212 5.03 -3.64 -4.56
CA LEU A 212 6.47 -3.45 -4.55
C LEU A 212 6.84 -1.96 -4.73
N GLN A 213 6.14 -1.24 -5.60
CA GLN A 213 6.33 0.20 -5.77
C GLN A 213 6.15 0.97 -4.46
N VAL A 214 5.10 0.67 -3.69
CA VAL A 214 4.86 1.32 -2.40
C VAL A 214 5.89 0.90 -1.36
N ILE A 215 6.26 -0.38 -1.31
CA ILE A 215 7.30 -0.90 -0.39
C ILE A 215 8.64 -0.21 -0.65
N VAL A 216 9.08 -0.15 -1.91
CA VAL A 216 10.35 0.45 -2.31
C VAL A 216 10.36 1.95 -1.99
N ASN A 217 9.32 2.68 -2.41
CA ASN A 217 9.25 4.14 -2.19
C ASN A 217 9.20 4.51 -0.70
N SER A 218 8.50 3.72 0.12
CA SER A 218 8.43 3.96 1.57
C SER A 218 9.71 3.61 2.33
N ASN A 219 10.62 2.83 1.70
CA ASN A 219 11.88 2.38 2.30
C ASN A 219 13.11 2.71 1.43
N MET A 220 13.04 3.74 0.59
CA MET A 220 14.02 4.07 -0.45
C MET A 220 15.47 4.09 0.04
N GLU A 221 15.73 4.76 1.18
CA GLU A 221 17.08 4.86 1.74
C GLU A 221 17.70 3.48 2.09
N LYS A 222 16.88 2.56 2.60
CA LYS A 222 17.32 1.20 2.92
C LYS A 222 17.57 0.39 1.67
N VAL A 223 16.63 0.45 0.71
CA VAL A 223 16.72 -0.28 -0.56
C VAL A 223 17.95 0.17 -1.36
N GLN A 224 18.27 1.46 -1.37
CA GLN A 224 19.49 1.96 -2.01
C GLN A 224 20.77 1.38 -1.40
N LYS A 225 20.81 1.19 -0.08
CA LYS A 225 21.96 0.56 0.60
C LYS A 225 22.13 -0.90 0.24
N TRP A 226 21.03 -1.61 -0.04
CA TRP A 226 21.06 -3.05 -0.39
C TRP A 226 21.42 -3.32 -1.85
N LYS A 227 21.40 -2.31 -2.75
CA LYS A 227 21.73 -2.45 -4.18
C LYS A 227 23.10 -3.09 -4.47
N GLY A 228 24.00 -3.12 -3.47
CA GLY A 228 25.34 -3.71 -3.58
C GLY A 228 25.46 -5.17 -3.18
N SER A 229 24.44 -5.78 -2.56
CA SER A 229 24.64 -7.04 -1.84
C SER A 229 24.24 -8.33 -2.58
N GLU A 230 23.34 -8.33 -3.58
CA GLU A 230 23.04 -9.55 -4.36
C GLU A 230 22.37 -9.35 -5.72
N ARG A 231 22.70 -10.29 -6.65
CA ARG A 231 22.33 -10.30 -8.07
C ARG A 231 20.81 -10.42 -8.32
N ILE A 232 20.07 -11.13 -7.46
CA ILE A 232 18.62 -11.37 -7.62
C ILE A 232 17.82 -10.11 -7.26
N MET A 233 18.24 -9.40 -6.23
CA MET A 233 17.62 -8.13 -5.81
C MET A 233 17.87 -7.03 -6.83
N CYS A 234 19.07 -7.04 -7.47
CA CYS A 234 19.40 -6.12 -8.56
C CYS A 234 18.50 -6.27 -9.80
N GLU A 235 18.04 -7.46 -10.14
CA GLU A 235 17.29 -7.69 -11.38
C GLU A 235 15.82 -7.29 -11.25
N ALA A 236 15.16 -7.70 -10.18
CA ALA A 236 13.76 -7.29 -9.90
C ALA A 236 13.64 -5.78 -9.61
N LEU A 237 14.59 -5.21 -8.85
CA LEU A 237 14.66 -3.76 -8.63
C LEU A 237 15.04 -2.98 -9.88
N ARG A 238 15.86 -3.54 -10.80
CA ARG A 238 16.16 -2.92 -12.10
C ARG A 238 14.93 -2.82 -12.99
N VAL A 239 14.13 -3.86 -13.05
CA VAL A 239 12.90 -3.86 -13.87
C VAL A 239 11.93 -2.80 -13.34
N LEU A 240 11.75 -2.73 -12.02
CA LEU A 240 10.84 -1.76 -11.36
C LEU A 240 11.33 -0.31 -11.40
N MET A 241 12.64 -0.12 -11.27
CA MET A 241 13.26 1.20 -11.32
C MET A 241 13.71 1.58 -12.74
N ALA A 242 13.43 0.74 -13.75
CA ALA A 242 13.85 1.03 -15.13
C ALA A 242 13.24 2.33 -15.64
N ASP A 243 12.01 2.62 -15.29
CA ASP A 243 11.33 3.85 -15.69
C ASP A 243 11.87 5.06 -14.93
N GLU A 244 12.05 4.97 -13.60
CA GLU A 244 12.67 6.05 -12.80
C GLU A 244 14.14 6.28 -13.18
N LEU A 245 14.91 5.20 -13.39
CA LEU A 245 16.31 5.29 -13.84
C LEU A 245 16.44 5.85 -15.26
N ASN A 246 15.45 5.58 -16.13
CA ASN A 246 15.41 6.18 -17.46
C ASN A 246 15.05 7.67 -17.40
N GLU A 247 14.13 8.09 -16.53
CA GLU A 247 13.79 9.49 -16.31
C GLU A 247 14.99 10.26 -15.73
N GLU A 248 15.64 9.76 -14.66
CA GLU A 248 16.86 10.36 -14.10
C GLU A 248 18.01 10.41 -15.12
N ARG A 249 18.14 9.38 -15.98
CA ARG A 249 19.16 9.33 -17.02
C ARG A 249 18.89 10.30 -18.16
N VAL A 250 17.62 10.52 -18.51
CA VAL A 250 17.20 11.53 -19.49
C VAL A 250 17.40 12.93 -18.93
N GLU A 251 16.99 13.19 -17.69
CA GLU A 251 17.22 14.47 -17.01
C GLU A 251 18.72 14.78 -16.87
N GLY A 252 19.52 13.81 -16.39
CA GLY A 252 20.97 13.97 -16.29
C GLY A 252 21.67 14.19 -17.63
N ARG A 253 21.14 13.58 -18.71
CA ARG A 253 21.66 13.82 -20.07
C ARG A 253 21.32 15.21 -20.57
N ILE A 254 20.10 15.70 -20.31
CA ILE A 254 19.67 17.06 -20.66
C ILE A 254 20.49 18.10 -19.89
N GLU A 255 20.70 17.88 -18.60
CA GLU A 255 21.49 18.77 -17.74
C GLU A 255 22.98 18.78 -18.13
N GLY A 256 23.54 17.60 -18.41
CA GLY A 256 24.92 17.50 -18.93
C GLY A 256 25.11 18.14 -20.30
N GLN A 257 24.11 18.03 -21.21
CA GLN A 257 24.15 18.75 -22.49
C GLN A 257 24.06 20.27 -22.32
N ARG A 258 23.23 20.72 -21.35
CA ARG A 258 23.09 22.15 -21.03
C ARG A 258 24.38 22.72 -20.42
N GLU A 259 24.96 22.00 -19.45
CA GLU A 259 26.26 22.41 -18.87
C GLU A 259 27.39 22.39 -19.91
N GLY A 260 27.42 21.36 -20.77
CA GLY A 260 28.39 21.27 -21.86
C GLY A 260 28.29 22.44 -22.85
N LYS A 261 27.07 22.84 -23.22
CA LYS A 261 26.84 24.05 -24.04
C LYS A 261 27.30 25.30 -23.34
N ILE A 262 26.94 25.51 -22.07
CA ILE A 262 27.34 26.67 -21.29
C ILE A 262 28.88 26.78 -21.21
N ARG A 263 29.57 25.66 -20.95
CA ARG A 263 31.05 25.61 -20.92
C ARG A 263 31.67 25.93 -22.29
N ALA A 264 31.11 25.38 -23.38
CA ALA A 264 31.58 25.64 -24.74
C ALA A 264 31.40 27.11 -25.10
N TYR A 265 30.25 27.72 -24.81
CA TYR A 265 30.03 29.14 -25.06
C TYR A 265 30.92 30.04 -24.19
N ALA A 266 31.12 29.69 -22.91
CA ALA A 266 32.03 30.39 -22.02
C ALA A 266 33.49 30.38 -22.54
N SER A 267 33.95 29.24 -23.08
CA SER A 267 35.26 29.12 -23.73
C SER A 267 35.36 30.01 -24.96
N LEU A 268 34.34 30.00 -25.84
CA LEU A 268 34.32 30.82 -27.03
C LEU A 268 34.32 32.35 -26.73
N VAL A 269 33.70 32.74 -25.61
CA VAL A 269 33.75 34.13 -25.11
C VAL A 269 35.13 34.47 -24.57
N GLN A 270 35.76 33.56 -23.80
CA GLN A 270 37.13 33.75 -23.29
C GLN A 270 38.18 33.83 -24.42
N ASP A 271 37.98 33.05 -25.47
CA ASP A 271 38.86 33.05 -26.65
C ASP A 271 38.58 34.22 -27.60
N GLY A 272 37.64 35.12 -27.27
CA GLY A 272 37.30 36.30 -28.05
C GLY A 272 36.61 36.02 -29.38
N ILE A 273 36.09 34.80 -29.57
CA ILE A 273 35.46 34.37 -30.82
C ILE A 273 34.01 34.87 -30.90
N ILE A 274 33.31 34.98 -29.75
CA ILE A 274 31.95 35.52 -29.66
C ILE A 274 31.85 36.53 -28.51
N THR A 275 30.90 37.48 -28.60
CA THR A 275 30.61 38.40 -27.50
C THR A 275 29.77 37.78 -26.42
N VAL A 276 29.79 38.34 -25.20
CA VAL A 276 29.00 37.86 -24.04
C VAL A 276 27.49 37.85 -24.34
N GLU A 277 27.01 38.85 -25.11
CA GLU A 277 25.62 38.98 -25.52
C GLU A 277 25.18 37.82 -26.41
N ILE A 278 25.99 37.42 -27.39
CA ILE A 278 25.72 36.27 -28.28
C ILE A 278 25.81 34.95 -27.51
N GLY A 279 26.67 34.83 -26.51
CA GLY A 279 26.79 33.65 -25.67
C GLY A 279 25.62 33.45 -24.68
N ALA A 280 24.94 34.54 -24.30
CA ALA A 280 23.82 34.52 -23.36
C ALA A 280 22.44 34.27 -24.02
N GLU A 281 22.33 34.50 -25.34
CA GLU A 281 21.08 34.28 -26.12
C GLU A 281 20.90 32.83 -26.62
N LYS A 282 21.90 31.97 -26.49
CA LYS A 282 21.92 30.57 -26.98
C LYS A 282 21.99 29.55 -25.86
#